data_f012a6fad3b3f658e0097d26e9d280d6
#
_entry.id   f012a6fad3b3f658e0097d26e9d280d6
#
_cell.length_a   1.000
_cell.length_b   1.000
_cell.length_c   1.000
_cell.angle_alpha   90.00
_cell.angle_beta   90.00
_cell.angle_gamma   90.00
#
_symmetry.space_group_name_H-M   'P 1'
#
loop_
_entity.id
_entity.type
_entity.pdbx_description
1 polymer ?
#
loop_
_entity_poly.entity_id
_entity_poly.type
_entity_poly.pdbx_seq_one_letter_code
_entity_poly.pdbx_strand_id
1 'polypeptide(L)'
;MLKRTTLLFLLSLSFFGCTRSSDSNQNAPAAKSPEPAVQTKDADGNTPLLLAVNKGDTTEVRRLIEAGADVDTPNTAGVTPLMNAGGMGNKEAVELLIQKGANVNHRTSGNYTPLMQAALVGQLEIVKILLDAGADPTVKDAGGRTALAYAEEKEQKDIVELLKAKTPASSAGKK
;
A
#
# COMPACT_ATOMS: atom_id res chain seq x y z
N MET A 1 79.20 8.56 -7.94
CA MET A 1 79.60 9.43 -6.82
C MET A 1 78.46 9.33 -5.76
N LEU A 2 78.68 8.55 -4.74
CA LEU A 2 79.16 8.90 -3.38
C LEU A 2 78.03 9.67 -2.63
N LYS A 3 77.47 9.35 -1.51
CA LYS A 3 77.81 8.59 -0.28
C LYS A 3 76.53 8.52 0.51
N ARG A 4 76.07 7.37 1.03
CA ARG A 4 76.26 6.92 2.44
C ARG A 4 76.02 8.03 3.49
N THR A 5 75.02 7.87 4.35
CA THR A 5 75.25 7.49 5.74
C THR A 5 73.98 7.16 6.49
N THR A 6 73.98 6.00 7.10
CA THR A 6 73.23 5.43 8.20
C THR A 6 73.30 6.31 9.45
N LEU A 7 72.24 6.39 10.25
CA LEU A 7 72.34 6.28 11.70
C LEU A 7 71.01 5.90 12.37
N LEU A 8 71.07 4.77 13.05
CA LEU A 8 70.15 4.35 14.12
C LEU A 8 70.28 5.28 15.34
N PHE A 9 69.18 5.47 16.08
CA PHE A 9 69.14 5.41 17.55
C PHE A 9 67.72 5.35 18.08
N LEU A 10 67.30 4.29 18.60
CA LEU A 10 66.86 3.77 19.87
C LEU A 10 66.02 4.68 20.80
N LEU A 11 64.89 4.08 21.21
CA LEU A 11 64.18 4.06 22.51
C LEU A 11 63.98 5.36 23.28
N SER A 12 62.69 5.64 23.57
CA SER A 12 62.25 5.70 24.98
C SER A 12 60.75 5.62 25.10
N LEU A 13 60.32 4.70 25.96
CA LEU A 13 59.02 4.62 26.57
C LEU A 13 58.73 5.86 27.42
N SER A 14 57.49 6.36 27.40
CA SER A 14 56.75 6.89 28.59
C SER A 14 55.34 7.26 28.13
N PHE A 15 54.35 6.52 28.42
CA PHE A 15 53.41 6.61 29.53
C PHE A 15 52.56 7.89 29.58
N PHE A 16 51.27 7.66 29.57
CA PHE A 16 50.19 8.39 30.26
C PHE A 16 49.61 9.64 29.58
N GLY A 17 48.34 9.52 29.25
CA GLY A 17 47.53 10.68 28.91
C GLY A 17 46.16 10.25 28.41
N CYS A 18 45.33 9.76 29.33
CA CYS A 18 43.91 9.59 29.08
C CYS A 18 43.29 10.99 28.92
N THR A 19 42.84 11.33 27.73
CA THR A 19 41.85 12.40 27.56
C THR A 19 40.76 11.91 26.66
N ARG A 20 39.64 11.75 27.28
CA ARG A 20 38.32 11.59 26.74
C ARG A 20 38.01 12.82 25.88
N SER A 21 37.87 12.64 24.58
CA SER A 21 37.18 13.59 23.73
C SER A 21 36.12 12.83 22.95
N SER A 22 34.94 13.01 23.44
CA SER A 22 33.69 12.74 22.80
C SER A 22 33.53 13.65 21.59
N ASP A 23 33.74 13.14 20.41
CA ASP A 23 33.22 13.73 19.19
C ASP A 23 32.42 12.67 18.46
N SER A 24 31.16 12.61 18.90
CA SER A 24 30.06 11.94 18.24
C SER A 24 29.67 12.76 17.02
N ASN A 25 30.32 12.54 15.88
CA ASN A 25 29.73 12.88 14.60
C ASN A 25 29.32 11.59 13.87
N GLN A 26 28.24 11.01 14.33
CA GLN A 26 27.53 9.95 13.64
C GLN A 26 26.42 10.59 12.81
N ASN A 27 26.78 11.17 11.69
CA ASN A 27 25.81 11.51 10.64
C ASN A 27 26.13 10.67 9.39
N ALA A 28 25.98 9.35 9.54
CA ALA A 28 25.77 8.46 8.43
C ALA A 28 24.26 8.25 8.32
N PRO A 29 23.64 8.41 7.13
CA PRO A 29 22.26 7.99 6.95
C PRO A 29 22.23 6.47 7.15
N ALA A 30 21.74 6.04 8.30
CA ALA A 30 21.47 4.64 8.55
C ALA A 30 20.57 4.14 7.42
N ALA A 31 21.08 3.25 6.60
CA ALA A 31 20.28 2.42 5.74
C ALA A 31 19.23 1.75 6.65
N LYS A 32 18.00 2.22 6.57
CA LYS A 32 16.85 1.60 7.26
C LYS A 32 16.75 0.17 6.74
N SER A 33 17.22 -0.76 7.54
CA SER A 33 16.82 -2.16 7.40
C SER A 33 15.30 -2.18 7.42
N PRO A 34 14.62 -2.94 6.54
CA PRO A 34 13.17 -3.04 6.61
C PRO A 34 12.82 -3.59 8.00
N GLU A 35 12.12 -2.77 8.79
CA GLU A 35 11.68 -3.19 10.12
C GLU A 35 10.77 -4.42 9.95
N PRO A 36 11.05 -5.55 10.60
CA PRO A 36 10.25 -6.77 10.47
C PRO A 36 8.79 -6.59 10.89
N ALA A 37 8.47 -5.50 11.61
CA ALA A 37 7.13 -5.17 12.06
C ALA A 37 6.16 -4.73 10.96
N VAL A 38 6.65 -4.35 9.77
CA VAL A 38 5.79 -3.81 8.68
C VAL A 38 4.99 -4.91 7.97
N GLN A 39 5.44 -6.16 8.04
CA GLN A 39 4.84 -7.32 7.35
C GLN A 39 4.19 -8.34 8.30
N THR A 40 4.19 -8.10 9.62
CA THR A 40 3.57 -9.03 10.57
C THR A 40 2.06 -9.06 10.39
N LYS A 41 1.46 -10.26 10.44
CA LYS A 41 0.01 -10.42 10.34
C LYS A 41 -0.57 -10.78 11.69
N ASP A 42 -1.75 -10.26 12.00
CA ASP A 42 -2.52 -10.69 13.16
C ASP A 42 -3.23 -12.05 12.91
N ALA A 43 -4.08 -12.50 13.85
CA ALA A 43 -4.80 -13.76 13.76
C ALA A 43 -5.77 -13.82 12.55
N ASP A 44 -6.27 -12.68 12.12
CA ASP A 44 -7.16 -12.52 10.95
C ASP A 44 -6.37 -12.31 9.64
N GLY A 45 -5.05 -12.32 9.71
CA GLY A 45 -4.17 -12.09 8.57
C GLY A 45 -4.04 -10.62 8.19
N ASN A 46 -4.51 -9.69 9.02
CA ASN A 46 -4.38 -8.26 8.73
C ASN A 46 -2.93 -7.82 8.95
N THR A 47 -2.39 -7.10 7.98
CA THR A 47 -1.11 -6.40 8.09
C THR A 47 -1.27 -5.10 8.88
N PRO A 48 -0.18 -4.52 9.42
CA PRO A 48 -0.22 -3.18 10.02
C PRO A 48 -0.82 -2.12 9.08
N LEU A 49 -0.55 -2.22 7.77
CA LEU A 49 -1.13 -1.34 6.75
C LEU A 49 -2.66 -1.49 6.70
N LEU A 50 -3.17 -2.73 6.68
CA LEU A 50 -4.61 -2.97 6.65
C LEU A 50 -5.29 -2.47 7.94
N LEU A 51 -4.63 -2.63 9.09
CA LEU A 51 -5.13 -2.11 10.38
C LEU A 51 -5.14 -0.59 10.42
N ALA A 52 -4.14 0.09 9.85
CA ALA A 52 -4.10 1.55 9.73
C ALA A 52 -5.24 2.05 8.83
N VAL A 53 -5.47 1.38 7.70
CA VAL A 53 -6.63 1.66 6.82
C VAL A 53 -7.94 1.50 7.58
N ASN A 54 -8.12 0.40 8.34
CA ASN A 54 -9.34 0.15 9.11
C ASN A 54 -9.62 1.21 10.19
N LYS A 55 -8.57 1.85 10.70
CA LYS A 55 -8.69 2.97 11.66
C LYS A 55 -8.94 4.31 10.96
N GLY A 56 -8.79 4.38 9.64
CA GLY A 56 -8.86 5.62 8.87
C GLY A 56 -7.64 6.53 9.10
N ASP A 57 -6.55 6.00 9.66
CA ASP A 57 -5.33 6.76 9.93
C ASP A 57 -4.45 6.87 8.69
N THR A 58 -4.74 7.84 7.84
CA THR A 58 -4.01 8.05 6.59
C THR A 58 -2.54 8.44 6.81
N THR A 59 -2.23 9.05 7.95
CA THR A 59 -0.84 9.38 8.31
C THR A 59 -0.03 8.10 8.53
N GLU A 60 -0.59 7.15 9.29
CA GLU A 60 0.06 5.86 9.53
C GLU A 60 0.08 5.00 8.26
N VAL A 61 -0.97 5.05 7.43
CA VAL A 61 -0.98 4.41 6.09
C VAL A 61 0.21 4.89 5.27
N ARG A 62 0.43 6.20 5.18
CA ARG A 62 1.56 6.80 4.45
C ARG A 62 2.90 6.32 5.01
N ARG A 63 3.06 6.41 6.33
CA ARG A 63 4.29 6.00 7.03
C ARG A 63 4.64 4.53 6.74
N LEU A 64 3.66 3.64 6.83
CA LEU A 64 3.85 2.21 6.59
C LEU A 64 4.23 1.91 5.14
N ILE A 65 3.58 2.57 4.18
CA ILE A 65 3.91 2.44 2.76
C ILE A 65 5.34 2.94 2.48
N GLU A 66 5.73 4.07 3.06
CA GLU A 66 7.11 4.61 2.94
C GLU A 66 8.15 3.71 3.61
N ALA A 67 7.75 2.98 4.65
CA ALA A 67 8.58 1.96 5.29
C ALA A 67 8.65 0.64 4.51
N GLY A 68 8.00 0.53 3.35
CA GLY A 68 8.05 -0.64 2.47
C GLY A 68 6.95 -1.67 2.73
N ALA A 69 5.82 -1.28 3.34
CA ALA A 69 4.66 -2.17 3.44
C ALA A 69 4.15 -2.55 2.05
N ASP A 70 3.86 -3.84 1.86
CA ASP A 70 3.19 -4.32 0.66
C ASP A 70 1.73 -3.83 0.64
N VAL A 71 1.38 -3.09 -0.41
CA VAL A 71 0.06 -2.45 -0.56
C VAL A 71 -1.04 -3.43 -0.98
N ASP A 72 -0.67 -4.63 -1.45
CA ASP A 72 -1.60 -5.62 -1.99
C ASP A 72 -1.77 -6.87 -1.11
N THR A 73 -1.06 -6.95 0.02
CA THR A 73 -1.19 -8.11 0.91
C THR A 73 -2.61 -8.23 1.47
N PRO A 74 -3.37 -9.29 1.12
CA PRO A 74 -4.72 -9.50 1.62
C PRO A 74 -4.70 -10.15 3.02
N ASN A 75 -5.79 -9.98 3.75
CA ASN A 75 -6.08 -10.75 4.95
C ASN A 75 -6.63 -12.17 4.62
N THR A 76 -7.01 -12.93 5.64
CA THR A 76 -7.55 -14.30 5.47
C THR A 76 -8.85 -14.36 4.67
N ALA A 77 -9.62 -13.27 4.63
CA ALA A 77 -10.83 -13.14 3.81
C ALA A 77 -10.53 -12.72 2.36
N GLY A 78 -9.26 -12.50 2.00
CA GLY A 78 -8.86 -12.02 0.68
C GLY A 78 -9.06 -10.51 0.49
N VAL A 79 -9.30 -9.76 1.55
CA VAL A 79 -9.54 -8.32 1.50
C VAL A 79 -8.21 -7.57 1.54
N THR A 80 -7.99 -6.71 0.53
CA THR A 80 -6.80 -5.85 0.45
C THR A 80 -7.02 -4.50 1.13
N PRO A 81 -5.93 -3.76 1.44
CA PRO A 81 -6.04 -2.38 1.94
C PRO A 81 -6.89 -1.47 1.04
N LEU A 82 -6.77 -1.61 -0.30
CA LEU A 82 -7.56 -0.83 -1.26
C LEU A 82 -9.06 -1.13 -1.16
N MET A 83 -9.45 -2.39 -0.99
CA MET A 83 -10.86 -2.77 -0.81
C MET A 83 -11.45 -2.14 0.45
N ASN A 84 -10.72 -2.19 1.56
CA ASN A 84 -11.19 -1.60 2.81
C ASN A 84 -11.26 -0.07 2.74
N ALA A 85 -10.21 0.58 2.23
CA ALA A 85 -10.21 2.04 2.03
C ALA A 85 -11.38 2.49 1.17
N GLY A 86 -11.67 1.73 0.09
CA GLY A 86 -12.80 1.99 -0.80
C GLY A 86 -14.16 1.83 -0.11
N GLY A 87 -14.33 0.75 0.67
CA GLY A 87 -15.56 0.53 1.44
C GLY A 87 -15.80 1.57 2.53
N MET A 88 -14.74 2.07 3.15
CA MET A 88 -14.82 3.12 4.16
C MET A 88 -15.00 4.55 3.59
N GLY A 89 -14.85 4.72 2.27
CA GLY A 89 -14.90 6.03 1.62
C GLY A 89 -13.67 6.91 1.91
N ASN A 90 -12.57 6.31 2.36
CA ASN A 90 -11.33 7.05 2.61
C ASN A 90 -10.61 7.36 1.29
N LYS A 91 -11.03 8.45 0.66
CA LYS A 91 -10.52 8.91 -0.64
C LYS A 91 -9.00 9.05 -0.63
N GLU A 92 -8.43 9.70 0.38
CA GLU A 92 -7.00 9.95 0.46
C GLU A 92 -6.19 8.64 0.52
N ALA A 93 -6.66 7.66 1.31
CA ALA A 93 -6.02 6.36 1.38
C ALA A 93 -6.14 5.59 0.04
N VAL A 94 -7.30 5.66 -0.63
CA VAL A 94 -7.52 5.05 -1.95
C VAL A 94 -6.55 5.64 -2.98
N GLU A 95 -6.47 6.96 -3.09
CA GLU A 95 -5.57 7.65 -4.02
C GLU A 95 -4.11 7.30 -3.74
N LEU A 96 -3.70 7.29 -2.47
CA LEU A 96 -2.34 6.93 -2.07
C LEU A 96 -2.01 5.48 -2.41
N LEU A 97 -2.89 4.53 -2.12
CA LEU A 97 -2.68 3.11 -2.43
C LEU A 97 -2.56 2.88 -3.94
N ILE A 98 -3.43 3.50 -4.74
CA ILE A 98 -3.37 3.41 -6.21
C ILE A 98 -2.07 4.03 -6.73
N GLN A 99 -1.66 5.21 -6.23
CA GLN A 99 -0.40 5.85 -6.59
C GLN A 99 0.82 4.95 -6.29
N LYS A 100 0.73 4.12 -5.27
CA LYS A 100 1.77 3.18 -4.88
C LYS A 100 1.65 1.80 -5.55
N GLY A 101 0.77 1.69 -6.53
CA GLY A 101 0.65 0.51 -7.39
C GLY A 101 -0.30 -0.57 -6.90
N ALA A 102 -1.21 -0.24 -5.97
CA ALA A 102 -2.22 -1.20 -5.53
C ALA A 102 -3.06 -1.73 -6.71
N ASN A 103 -3.30 -3.03 -6.72
CA ASN A 103 -4.06 -3.69 -7.76
C ASN A 103 -5.56 -3.35 -7.68
N VAL A 104 -6.00 -2.43 -8.53
CA VAL A 104 -7.41 -1.98 -8.61
C VAL A 104 -8.38 -3.09 -9.04
N ASN A 105 -7.87 -4.15 -9.66
CA ASN A 105 -8.64 -5.31 -10.13
C ASN A 105 -8.40 -6.56 -9.28
N HIS A 106 -7.93 -6.40 -8.03
CA HIS A 106 -7.80 -7.53 -7.11
C HIS A 106 -9.13 -8.27 -6.95
N ARG A 107 -9.07 -9.60 -6.84
CA ARG A 107 -10.25 -10.46 -6.67
C ARG A 107 -10.10 -11.35 -5.45
N THR A 108 -11.08 -11.33 -4.58
CA THR A 108 -11.18 -12.31 -3.48
C THR A 108 -11.46 -13.70 -4.04
N SER A 109 -11.47 -14.72 -3.18
CA SER A 109 -11.87 -16.09 -3.55
C SER A 109 -13.28 -16.17 -4.15
N GLY A 110 -14.16 -15.21 -3.81
CA GLY A 110 -15.49 -15.04 -4.39
C GLY A 110 -15.54 -14.15 -5.63
N ASN A 111 -14.40 -13.83 -6.26
CA ASN A 111 -14.29 -12.87 -7.37
C ASN A 111 -14.79 -11.45 -7.04
N TYR A 112 -14.87 -11.10 -5.76
CA TYR A 112 -15.30 -9.79 -5.33
C TYR A 112 -14.18 -8.76 -5.53
N THR A 113 -14.51 -7.59 -6.08
CA THR A 113 -13.53 -6.55 -6.45
C THR A 113 -13.66 -5.29 -5.60
N PRO A 114 -12.62 -4.41 -5.56
CA PRO A 114 -12.72 -3.09 -4.93
C PRO A 114 -13.87 -2.24 -5.48
N LEU A 115 -14.12 -2.31 -6.80
CA LEU A 115 -15.22 -1.59 -7.45
C LEU A 115 -16.59 -2.07 -6.97
N MET A 116 -16.76 -3.38 -6.77
CA MET A 116 -18.01 -3.94 -6.20
C MET A 116 -18.22 -3.48 -4.77
N GLN A 117 -17.15 -3.43 -3.96
CA GLN A 117 -17.21 -2.94 -2.58
C GLN A 117 -17.67 -1.48 -2.53
N ALA A 118 -17.06 -0.61 -3.32
CA ALA A 118 -17.39 0.80 -3.37
C ALA A 118 -18.84 1.04 -3.87
N ALA A 119 -19.28 0.27 -4.87
CA ALA A 119 -20.63 0.33 -5.40
C ALA A 119 -21.68 -0.16 -4.38
N LEU A 120 -21.40 -1.25 -3.66
CA LEU A 120 -22.29 -1.78 -2.61
C LEU A 120 -22.54 -0.77 -1.50
N VAL A 121 -21.48 -0.05 -1.07
CA VAL A 121 -21.56 0.92 0.05
C VAL A 121 -22.03 2.31 -0.41
N GLY A 122 -22.04 2.58 -1.72
CA GLY A 122 -22.51 3.86 -2.26
C GLY A 122 -21.44 4.95 -2.32
N GLN A 123 -20.18 4.58 -2.42
CA GLN A 123 -19.05 5.50 -2.43
C GLN A 123 -18.78 6.05 -3.85
N LEU A 124 -19.61 6.99 -4.31
CA LEU A 124 -19.55 7.52 -5.69
C LEU A 124 -18.15 8.03 -6.09
N GLU A 125 -17.49 8.82 -5.23
CA GLU A 125 -16.17 9.37 -5.54
C GLU A 125 -15.11 8.26 -5.66
N ILE A 126 -15.21 7.22 -4.84
CA ILE A 126 -14.30 6.07 -4.91
C ILE A 126 -14.56 5.26 -6.18
N VAL A 127 -15.82 5.07 -6.56
CA VAL A 127 -16.18 4.42 -7.83
C VAL A 127 -15.55 5.15 -9.01
N LYS A 128 -15.62 6.49 -9.03
CA LYS A 128 -14.96 7.30 -10.08
C LYS A 128 -13.46 7.07 -10.10
N ILE A 129 -12.79 7.19 -8.95
CA ILE A 129 -11.35 7.00 -8.83
C ILE A 129 -10.91 5.62 -9.31
N LEU A 130 -11.63 4.55 -8.89
CA LEU A 130 -11.33 3.19 -9.31
C LEU A 130 -11.50 2.98 -10.81
N LEU A 131 -12.57 3.52 -11.40
CA LEU A 131 -12.81 3.44 -12.85
C LEU A 131 -11.73 4.20 -13.65
N ASP A 132 -11.35 5.39 -13.19
CA ASP A 132 -10.30 6.18 -13.82
C ASP A 132 -8.91 5.53 -13.67
N ALA A 133 -8.71 4.73 -12.61
CA ALA A 133 -7.54 3.90 -12.40
C ALA A 133 -7.57 2.56 -13.16
N GLY A 134 -8.61 2.30 -13.98
CA GLY A 134 -8.72 1.11 -14.83
C GLY A 134 -9.39 -0.09 -14.16
N ALA A 135 -10.25 0.13 -13.16
CA ALA A 135 -11.08 -0.95 -12.63
C ALA A 135 -12.07 -1.45 -13.69
N ASP A 136 -12.15 -2.78 -13.84
CA ASP A 136 -13.04 -3.43 -14.81
C ASP A 136 -14.48 -3.55 -14.25
N PRO A 137 -15.47 -2.80 -14.80
CA PRO A 137 -16.84 -2.84 -14.33
C PRO A 137 -17.60 -4.11 -14.74
N THR A 138 -17.03 -4.92 -15.64
CA THR A 138 -17.70 -6.11 -16.20
C THR A 138 -17.46 -7.39 -15.40
N VAL A 139 -16.52 -7.36 -14.44
CA VAL A 139 -16.20 -8.49 -13.57
C VAL A 139 -17.48 -8.96 -12.85
N LYS A 140 -17.66 -10.28 -12.78
CA LYS A 140 -18.75 -10.91 -12.03
C LYS A 140 -18.18 -11.64 -10.82
N ASP A 141 -18.83 -11.48 -9.69
CA ASP A 141 -18.57 -12.27 -8.49
C ASP A 141 -19.01 -13.74 -8.67
N ALA A 142 -18.79 -14.57 -7.67
CA ALA A 142 -19.23 -15.97 -7.68
C ALA A 142 -20.75 -16.14 -7.80
N GLY A 143 -21.55 -15.13 -7.47
CA GLY A 143 -22.99 -15.06 -7.65
C GLY A 143 -23.43 -14.52 -9.01
N GLY A 144 -22.48 -14.17 -9.89
CA GLY A 144 -22.73 -13.59 -11.21
C GLY A 144 -23.07 -12.10 -11.20
N ARG A 145 -22.92 -11.41 -10.06
CA ARG A 145 -23.25 -9.99 -9.90
C ARG A 145 -22.05 -9.12 -10.26
N THR A 146 -22.30 -8.03 -10.94
CA THR A 146 -21.33 -6.99 -11.27
C THR A 146 -21.41 -5.83 -10.26
N ALA A 147 -20.46 -4.88 -10.32
CA ALA A 147 -20.55 -3.64 -9.55
C ALA A 147 -21.87 -2.89 -9.82
N LEU A 148 -22.34 -2.91 -11.07
CA LEU A 148 -23.64 -2.33 -11.45
C LEU A 148 -24.82 -3.01 -10.70
N ALA A 149 -24.83 -4.35 -10.63
CA ALA A 149 -25.88 -5.07 -9.93
C ALA A 149 -25.92 -4.73 -8.43
N TYR A 150 -24.75 -4.53 -7.79
CA TYR A 150 -24.67 -4.07 -6.40
C TYR A 150 -25.20 -2.66 -6.23
N ALA A 151 -24.89 -1.74 -7.15
CA ALA A 151 -25.40 -0.37 -7.12
C ALA A 151 -26.93 -0.33 -7.32
N GLU A 152 -27.47 -1.16 -8.21
CA GLU A 152 -28.93 -1.29 -8.45
C GLU A 152 -29.64 -1.88 -7.23
N GLU A 153 -29.08 -2.93 -6.59
CA GLU A 153 -29.62 -3.52 -5.36
C GLU A 153 -29.73 -2.51 -4.21
N LYS A 154 -28.79 -1.57 -4.15
CA LYS A 154 -28.73 -0.51 -3.12
C LYS A 154 -29.35 0.83 -3.56
N GLU A 155 -30.01 0.85 -4.72
CA GLU A 155 -30.66 2.05 -5.27
C GLU A 155 -29.73 3.28 -5.41
N GLN A 156 -28.44 3.04 -5.68
CA GLN A 156 -27.40 4.07 -5.82
C GLN A 156 -27.45 4.71 -7.21
N LYS A 157 -28.41 5.58 -7.46
CA LYS A 157 -28.74 6.11 -8.80
C LYS A 157 -27.54 6.69 -9.54
N ASP A 158 -26.73 7.53 -8.87
CA ASP A 158 -25.58 8.20 -9.50
C ASP A 158 -24.49 7.19 -9.90
N ILE A 159 -24.28 6.16 -9.08
CA ILE A 159 -23.33 5.08 -9.37
C ILE A 159 -23.84 4.21 -10.52
N VAL A 160 -25.14 3.92 -10.52
CA VAL A 160 -25.80 3.15 -11.61
C VAL A 160 -25.61 3.87 -12.95
N GLU A 161 -25.87 5.18 -13.01
CA GLU A 161 -25.68 5.96 -14.23
C GLU A 161 -24.21 5.96 -14.68
N LEU A 162 -23.29 6.17 -13.75
CA LEU A 162 -21.85 6.16 -14.01
C LEU A 162 -21.37 4.79 -14.55
N LEU A 163 -21.76 3.70 -13.90
CA LEU A 163 -21.38 2.35 -14.30
C LEU A 163 -22.00 1.96 -15.66
N LYS A 164 -23.24 2.33 -15.94
CA LYS A 164 -23.86 2.14 -17.26
C LYS A 164 -23.11 2.89 -18.36
N ALA A 165 -22.66 4.09 -18.09
CA ALA A 165 -21.89 4.89 -19.06
C ALA A 165 -20.50 4.31 -19.34
N LYS A 166 -19.87 3.64 -18.36
CA LYS A 166 -18.52 3.06 -18.45
C LYS A 166 -18.51 1.58 -18.85
N THR A 167 -19.63 0.89 -18.73
CA THR A 167 -19.76 -0.50 -19.19
C THR A 167 -20.12 -0.47 -20.67
N PRO A 168 -19.27 -1.02 -21.57
CA PRO A 168 -19.66 -1.13 -22.99
C PRO A 168 -20.97 -1.90 -23.05
N ALA A 169 -21.93 -1.39 -23.81
CA ALA A 169 -23.21 -2.05 -23.99
C ALA A 169 -22.92 -3.53 -24.34
N SER A 170 -23.19 -4.42 -23.39
CA SER A 170 -23.16 -5.85 -23.67
C SER A 170 -23.99 -6.04 -24.94
N SER A 171 -23.37 -6.55 -26.02
CA SER A 171 -24.06 -6.93 -27.22
C SER A 171 -25.21 -7.85 -26.80
N ALA A 172 -26.37 -7.22 -26.56
CA ALA A 172 -27.61 -7.92 -26.31
C ALA A 172 -27.79 -8.92 -27.44
N GLY A 173 -27.90 -10.20 -27.07
CA GLY A 173 -27.87 -11.35 -27.93
C GLY A 173 -28.54 -11.11 -29.29
N LYS A 174 -27.75 -11.32 -30.32
CA LYS A 174 -28.33 -11.80 -31.58
C LYS A 174 -28.82 -13.23 -31.32
N LYS A 175 -30.13 -13.34 -31.23
CA LYS A 175 -30.82 -14.60 -31.44
C LYS A 175 -30.48 -15.12 -32.83
#